data_93fb0cac3def92551c178621b6b08a36
#
_entry.id   93fb0cac3def92551c178621b6b08a36
#
_cell.length_a   1.000
_cell.length_b   1.000
_cell.length_c   1.000
_cell.angle_alpha   90.00
_cell.angle_beta   90.00
_cell.angle_gamma   90.00
#
_symmetry.space_group_name_H-M   'P 1'
#
loop_
_entity.id
_entity.type
_entity.pdbx_description
1 polymer ?
#
loop_
_entity_poly.entity_id
_entity_poly.type
_entity_poly.pdbx_seq_one_letter_code
_entity_poly.pdbx_strand_id
1 'polypeptide(L)'
;MIRRPPRSTPKPSSAASDVYKRQMMEAWGERSPVIFITGSSSLKRQGAGGFKEIDDVSIAAPLTKYSASITDGNRIREFVDKAYRIATNGYPGAVHLSVPVDIMFSSFADDAGLEERPFTHQKKPLAKAWPDPESLNEIFDLAISAQKPVFIGGHGVWWSSAEKKLEQAGFELNIPIFNIPYHQKLLGEEADTYMGLADIHQYPPSKMALNESDLVLMIGARLDNQMNFGNPPLFPKSTKLVCINGSHEEIELNRAADINLLCDPGVFLDKLVELKKNSKWKLNNEWFDKNKKEKKNWINKTLDDLNKETEEAKKEGGKIHPLQLALDVQEVLTENDWLVIDGGNTHFWSEIAINIAGSKGKKLGGILHPGTFSMLGVGVPFAVSAKNLNPKSNVVLISGDGAFLSGGLSIEAAFQEKKPIVVVIDNNGGLDCISQQQERLFESGKHFATDFRDIPFHSIFEGFGGHGELVTKREDLGPALKRALESGKTACVNVKAKGVISPIVAAVSDKRDKASIE
;
A
#
# COMPACT_ATOMS: atom_id res chain seq x y z
N MET A 1 -19.15 13.73 38.00
CA MET A 1 -18.42 14.58 37.02
C MET A 1 -18.13 13.73 35.81
N ILE A 2 -18.96 13.81 34.79
CA ILE A 2 -18.80 13.09 33.51
C ILE A 2 -17.73 13.84 32.74
N ARG A 3 -16.57 13.21 32.50
CA ARG A 3 -15.55 13.74 31.63
C ARG A 3 -16.10 13.80 30.20
N ARG A 4 -16.19 15.01 29.63
CA ARG A 4 -16.50 15.19 28.22
C ARG A 4 -15.48 14.40 27.38
N PRO A 5 -15.91 13.64 26.37
CA PRO A 5 -14.96 13.02 25.44
C PRO A 5 -14.13 14.10 24.74
N PRO A 6 -12.89 13.80 24.34
CA PRO A 6 -12.05 14.77 23.68
C PRO A 6 -12.72 15.24 22.39
N ARG A 7 -12.79 16.57 22.22
CA ARG A 7 -13.22 17.21 20.97
C ARG A 7 -12.15 16.94 19.90
N SER A 8 -12.32 15.91 19.11
CA SER A 8 -11.54 15.75 17.89
C SER A 8 -12.35 15.03 16.84
N THR A 9 -13.23 15.77 16.21
CA THR A 9 -13.68 15.41 14.87
C THR A 9 -13.39 16.60 13.98
N PRO A 10 -12.61 16.44 12.91
CA PRO A 10 -12.52 17.45 11.87
C PRO A 10 -13.94 17.76 11.41
N LYS A 11 -14.29 19.04 11.32
CA LYS A 11 -15.60 19.44 10.79
C LYS A 11 -15.72 18.87 9.37
N PRO A 12 -16.76 18.09 9.07
CA PRO A 12 -16.93 17.60 7.70
C PRO A 12 -17.10 18.78 6.75
N SER A 13 -16.16 18.95 5.84
CA SER A 13 -16.31 19.87 4.73
C SER A 13 -17.14 19.22 3.62
N SER A 14 -17.77 20.01 2.75
CA SER A 14 -18.45 19.47 1.56
C SER A 14 -17.51 18.74 0.61
N ALA A 15 -16.22 19.07 0.62
CA ALA A 15 -15.17 18.28 -0.02
C ALA A 15 -15.01 16.88 0.60
N ALA A 16 -15.39 16.69 1.85
CA ALA A 16 -15.30 15.39 2.52
C ALA A 16 -16.17 14.32 1.85
N SER A 17 -17.28 14.66 1.20
CA SER A 17 -18.13 13.66 0.52
C SER A 17 -17.41 12.97 -0.65
N ASP A 18 -16.53 13.69 -1.35
CA ASP A 18 -15.69 13.10 -2.40
C ASP A 18 -14.53 12.28 -1.80
N VAL A 19 -13.96 12.76 -0.71
CA VAL A 19 -12.93 12.06 0.06
C VAL A 19 -13.44 10.72 0.59
N TYR A 20 -14.67 10.63 1.10
CA TYR A 20 -15.23 9.36 1.61
C TYR A 20 -15.32 8.28 0.54
N LYS A 21 -15.80 8.59 -0.66
CA LYS A 21 -15.87 7.60 -1.74
C LYS A 21 -14.48 7.08 -2.10
N ARG A 22 -13.49 7.95 -2.25
CA ARG A 22 -12.12 7.55 -2.55
C ARG A 22 -11.52 6.71 -1.43
N GLN A 23 -11.75 7.08 -0.16
CA GLN A 23 -11.29 6.32 1.00
C GLN A 23 -11.93 4.93 1.08
N MET A 24 -13.24 4.81 0.77
CA MET A 24 -13.91 3.51 0.70
C MET A 24 -13.31 2.64 -0.42
N MET A 25 -13.03 3.22 -1.58
CA MET A 25 -12.38 2.52 -2.70
C MET A 25 -10.99 2.03 -2.32
N GLU A 26 -10.18 2.88 -1.68
CA GLU A 26 -8.86 2.52 -1.21
C GLU A 26 -8.93 1.38 -0.18
N ALA A 27 -9.80 1.51 0.83
CA ALA A 27 -10.00 0.48 1.83
C ALA A 27 -10.52 -0.84 1.22
N TRP A 28 -11.36 -0.77 0.20
CA TRP A 28 -11.82 -1.93 -0.54
C TRP A 28 -10.69 -2.58 -1.34
N GLY A 29 -9.89 -1.81 -2.05
CA GLY A 29 -8.76 -2.29 -2.85
C GLY A 29 -7.69 -2.95 -1.99
N GLU A 30 -7.37 -2.31 -0.87
CA GLU A 30 -6.32 -2.74 0.07
C GLU A 30 -6.80 -3.72 1.16
N ARG A 31 -8.02 -4.18 1.09
CA ARG A 31 -8.55 -5.14 2.08
C ARG A 31 -8.48 -4.62 3.52
N SER A 32 -8.60 -3.31 3.68
CA SER A 32 -8.51 -2.66 4.98
C SER A 32 -9.85 -2.75 5.73
N PRO A 33 -9.90 -3.33 6.94
CA PRO A 33 -11.12 -3.44 7.74
C PRO A 33 -11.48 -2.09 8.38
N VAL A 34 -12.18 -1.26 7.64
CA VAL A 34 -12.60 0.08 8.06
C VAL A 34 -14.12 0.13 8.21
N ILE A 35 -14.61 0.67 9.33
CA ILE A 35 -16.03 0.96 9.52
C ILE A 35 -16.25 2.44 9.20
N PHE A 36 -16.90 2.71 8.07
CA PHE A 36 -17.32 4.06 7.69
C PHE A 36 -18.68 4.36 8.34
N ILE A 37 -18.78 5.48 9.05
CA ILE A 37 -20.01 5.94 9.69
C ILE A 37 -20.40 7.27 9.09
N THR A 38 -21.58 7.33 8.45
CA THR A 38 -22.14 8.56 7.87
C THR A 38 -23.42 8.98 8.58
N GLY A 39 -23.71 10.27 8.57
CA GLY A 39 -25.00 10.78 9.00
C GLY A 39 -25.96 10.88 7.82
N SER A 40 -27.22 10.54 8.03
CA SER A 40 -28.28 10.66 7.01
C SER A 40 -29.50 11.44 7.52
N SER A 41 -30.45 11.74 6.62
CA SER A 41 -31.70 12.40 6.97
C SER A 41 -32.55 11.54 7.92
N SER A 42 -33.52 12.19 8.60
CA SER A 42 -34.42 11.50 9.54
C SER A 42 -35.19 10.38 8.85
N LEU A 43 -35.28 9.21 9.47
CA LEU A 43 -36.12 8.10 9.02
C LEU A 43 -37.57 8.52 8.77
N LYS A 44 -38.12 9.41 9.63
CA LYS A 44 -39.51 9.90 9.51
C LYS A 44 -39.75 10.77 8.29
N ARG A 45 -38.71 11.29 7.65
CA ARG A 45 -38.78 12.19 6.49
C ARG A 45 -37.98 11.67 5.29
N GLN A 46 -37.59 10.43 5.31
CA GLN A 46 -36.87 9.82 4.22
C GLN A 46 -37.69 9.86 2.94
N GLY A 47 -37.09 10.30 1.82
CA GLY A 47 -37.77 10.51 0.54
C GLY A 47 -38.52 11.84 0.41
N ALA A 48 -38.47 12.71 1.42
CA ALA A 48 -39.12 14.02 1.38
C ALA A 48 -38.23 15.16 0.87
N GLY A 49 -37.00 14.89 0.43
CA GLY A 49 -36.05 15.90 -0.05
C GLY A 49 -35.43 16.71 1.09
N GLY A 50 -35.13 16.05 2.21
CA GLY A 50 -34.46 16.67 3.36
C GLY A 50 -33.07 17.21 3.03
N PHE A 51 -32.55 18.09 3.89
CA PHE A 51 -31.21 18.65 3.72
C PHE A 51 -30.15 17.55 3.66
N LYS A 52 -29.36 17.51 2.60
CA LYS A 52 -28.31 16.50 2.32
C LYS A 52 -28.85 15.07 2.26
N GLU A 53 -30.12 14.89 1.94
CA GLU A 53 -30.70 13.57 1.74
C GLU A 53 -30.14 12.93 0.48
N ILE A 54 -29.58 11.74 0.62
CA ILE A 54 -29.09 10.88 -0.45
C ILE A 54 -29.19 9.43 0.01
N ASP A 55 -29.31 8.51 -0.90
CA ASP A 55 -29.19 7.07 -0.61
C ASP A 55 -27.71 6.68 -0.46
N ASP A 56 -27.16 6.99 0.72
CA ASP A 56 -25.78 6.73 1.06
C ASP A 56 -25.47 5.24 1.20
N VAL A 57 -26.47 4.44 1.59
CA VAL A 57 -26.35 2.98 1.70
C VAL A 57 -26.11 2.36 0.32
N SER A 58 -26.91 2.71 -0.69
CA SER A 58 -26.72 2.21 -2.06
C SER A 58 -25.44 2.73 -2.70
N ILE A 59 -25.02 3.96 -2.38
CA ILE A 59 -23.76 4.52 -2.88
C ILE A 59 -22.54 3.79 -2.30
N ALA A 60 -22.59 3.39 -1.02
CA ALA A 60 -21.51 2.69 -0.35
C ALA A 60 -21.49 1.18 -0.66
N ALA A 61 -22.63 0.58 -0.99
CA ALA A 61 -22.77 -0.87 -1.18
C ALA A 61 -21.73 -1.51 -2.11
N PRO A 62 -21.44 -0.95 -3.33
CA PRO A 62 -20.46 -1.57 -4.24
C PRO A 62 -19.00 -1.46 -3.76
N LEU A 63 -18.73 -0.64 -2.76
CA LEU A 63 -17.39 -0.37 -2.23
C LEU A 63 -17.16 -0.97 -0.82
N THR A 64 -18.15 -1.71 -0.31
CA THR A 64 -18.12 -2.23 1.05
C THR A 64 -18.66 -3.65 1.10
N LYS A 65 -18.14 -4.45 2.04
CA LYS A 65 -18.66 -5.80 2.31
C LYS A 65 -20.06 -5.80 2.94
N TYR A 66 -20.42 -4.69 3.56
CA TYR A 66 -21.70 -4.50 4.22
C TYR A 66 -22.00 -3.01 4.29
N SER A 67 -23.18 -2.62 3.87
CA SER A 67 -23.68 -1.25 3.98
C SER A 67 -25.10 -1.31 4.50
N ALA A 68 -25.41 -0.56 5.57
CA ALA A 68 -26.73 -0.55 6.17
C ALA A 68 -27.04 0.76 6.90
N SER A 69 -28.33 1.13 6.91
CA SER A 69 -28.83 2.19 7.79
C SER A 69 -29.24 1.62 9.15
N ILE A 70 -28.90 2.33 10.22
CA ILE A 70 -29.35 2.00 11.57
C ILE A 70 -30.79 2.49 11.71
N THR A 71 -31.75 1.57 11.74
CA THR A 71 -33.19 1.89 11.74
C THR A 71 -33.81 1.93 13.12
N ASP A 72 -33.07 1.45 14.15
CA ASP A 72 -33.49 1.41 15.53
C ASP A 72 -32.29 1.65 16.45
N GLY A 73 -32.37 2.67 17.29
CA GLY A 73 -31.28 3.01 18.20
C GLY A 73 -30.99 1.96 19.27
N ASN A 74 -32.00 1.17 19.66
CA ASN A 74 -31.81 0.06 20.61
C ASN A 74 -30.94 -1.07 19.98
N ARG A 75 -30.80 -1.09 18.67
CA ARG A 75 -30.01 -2.09 17.93
C ARG A 75 -28.64 -1.59 17.50
N ILE A 76 -28.19 -0.41 17.90
CA ILE A 76 -26.89 0.16 17.50
C ILE A 76 -25.75 -0.84 17.74
N ARG A 77 -25.73 -1.50 18.90
CA ARG A 77 -24.70 -2.50 19.24
C ARG A 77 -24.70 -3.67 18.27
N GLU A 78 -25.89 -4.16 17.88
CA GLU A 78 -26.01 -5.24 16.90
C GLU A 78 -25.41 -4.84 15.55
N PHE A 79 -25.73 -3.64 15.07
CA PHE A 79 -25.18 -3.12 13.80
C PHE A 79 -23.66 -2.97 13.84
N VAL A 80 -23.11 -2.41 14.94
CA VAL A 80 -21.68 -2.21 15.11
C VAL A 80 -20.93 -3.55 15.21
N ASP A 81 -21.45 -4.49 16.00
CA ASP A 81 -20.84 -5.82 16.12
C ASP A 81 -20.88 -6.59 14.79
N LYS A 82 -21.99 -6.50 14.06
CA LYS A 82 -22.11 -7.09 12.73
C LYS A 82 -21.13 -6.46 11.76
N ALA A 83 -21.04 -5.13 11.74
CA ALA A 83 -20.10 -4.39 10.90
C ALA A 83 -18.64 -4.79 11.20
N TYR A 84 -18.26 -4.81 12.47
CA TYR A 84 -16.92 -5.22 12.89
C TYR A 84 -16.61 -6.66 12.47
N ARG A 85 -17.52 -7.59 12.72
CA ARG A 85 -17.35 -8.99 12.34
C ARG A 85 -17.19 -9.17 10.85
N ILE A 86 -18.00 -8.47 10.03
CA ILE A 86 -17.92 -8.56 8.57
C ILE A 86 -16.62 -7.90 8.05
N ALA A 87 -16.22 -6.76 8.65
CA ALA A 87 -15.00 -6.08 8.27
C ALA A 87 -13.73 -6.92 8.49
N THR A 88 -13.70 -7.73 9.56
CA THR A 88 -12.50 -8.43 10.01
C THR A 88 -12.46 -9.93 9.68
N ASN A 89 -13.56 -10.54 9.22
CA ASN A 89 -13.65 -11.98 8.99
C ASN A 89 -13.56 -12.34 7.51
N GLY A 90 -13.01 -13.51 7.24
CA GLY A 90 -12.73 -13.99 5.89
C GLY A 90 -11.77 -13.03 5.20
N TYR A 91 -12.19 -12.49 4.08
CA TYR A 91 -11.53 -11.40 3.38
C TYR A 91 -11.77 -10.07 4.12
N PRO A 92 -10.78 -9.45 4.76
CA PRO A 92 -10.98 -8.17 5.44
C PRO A 92 -11.38 -7.08 4.45
N GLY A 93 -12.09 -6.05 4.92
CA GLY A 93 -12.48 -4.97 4.03
C GLY A 93 -13.43 -3.96 4.67
N ALA A 94 -13.70 -2.90 3.90
CA ALA A 94 -14.55 -1.79 4.32
C ALA A 94 -16.00 -2.23 4.57
N VAL A 95 -16.63 -1.59 5.54
CA VAL A 95 -18.08 -1.67 5.81
C VAL A 95 -18.63 -0.28 6.10
N HIS A 96 -19.92 -0.09 5.90
CA HIS A 96 -20.58 1.20 6.05
C HIS A 96 -21.83 1.12 6.93
N LEU A 97 -21.96 2.09 7.83
CA LEU A 97 -23.14 2.30 8.66
C LEU A 97 -23.64 3.73 8.49
N SER A 98 -24.87 3.89 8.02
CA SER A 98 -25.58 5.15 7.94
C SER A 98 -26.37 5.36 9.22
N VAL A 99 -26.18 6.52 9.87
CA VAL A 99 -26.86 6.86 11.14
C VAL A 99 -27.82 8.02 10.87
N PRO A 100 -29.14 7.73 10.83
CA PRO A 100 -30.16 8.77 10.68
C PRO A 100 -30.12 9.77 11.84
N VAL A 101 -30.44 11.05 11.54
CA VAL A 101 -30.33 12.14 12.50
C VAL A 101 -31.24 11.99 13.71
N ASP A 102 -32.42 11.37 13.54
CA ASP A 102 -33.35 11.06 14.63
C ASP A 102 -32.82 9.96 15.56
N ILE A 103 -32.07 9.00 15.03
CA ILE A 103 -31.33 8.03 15.85
C ILE A 103 -30.14 8.71 16.56
N MET A 104 -29.38 9.54 15.85
CA MET A 104 -28.18 10.19 16.40
C MET A 104 -28.48 11.11 17.59
N PHE A 105 -29.63 11.81 17.59
CA PHE A 105 -30.02 12.74 18.63
C PHE A 105 -31.04 12.18 19.63
N SER A 106 -31.43 10.92 19.51
CA SER A 106 -32.29 10.26 20.47
C SER A 106 -31.51 9.75 21.69
N SER A 107 -32.19 9.61 22.79
CA SER A 107 -31.66 8.97 24.01
C SER A 107 -32.14 7.54 24.07
N PHE A 108 -31.24 6.63 24.34
CA PHE A 108 -31.51 5.20 24.52
C PHE A 108 -30.98 4.76 25.88
N ALA A 109 -31.53 3.70 26.45
CA ALA A 109 -31.02 3.14 27.69
C ALA A 109 -29.60 2.59 27.49
N ASP A 110 -28.73 2.74 28.51
CA ASP A 110 -27.33 2.26 28.41
C ASP A 110 -27.22 0.74 28.22
N ASP A 111 -28.25 -0.01 28.63
CA ASP A 111 -28.39 -1.45 28.52
C ASP A 111 -29.28 -1.89 27.34
N ALA A 112 -29.72 -0.95 26.52
CA ALA A 112 -30.60 -1.25 25.39
C ALA A 112 -30.03 -2.37 24.49
N GLY A 113 -30.80 -3.46 24.38
CA GLY A 113 -30.45 -4.63 23.60
C GLY A 113 -29.41 -5.57 24.25
N LEU A 114 -28.99 -5.34 25.51
CA LEU A 114 -28.04 -6.24 26.20
C LEU A 114 -28.74 -7.47 26.79
N GLU A 115 -29.98 -7.33 27.28
CA GLU A 115 -30.69 -8.41 27.92
C GLU A 115 -31.08 -9.54 26.96
N GLU A 116 -31.40 -9.20 25.72
CA GLU A 116 -31.80 -10.18 24.70
C GLU A 116 -30.63 -10.90 24.04
N ARG A 117 -29.45 -10.29 24.04
CA ARG A 117 -28.23 -10.83 23.45
C ARG A 117 -27.02 -10.46 24.29
N PRO A 118 -26.60 -11.31 25.24
CA PRO A 118 -25.39 -11.05 25.99
C PRO A 118 -24.19 -11.02 25.06
N PHE A 119 -23.75 -9.83 24.67
CA PHE A 119 -22.49 -9.64 23.98
C PHE A 119 -21.37 -9.88 24.98
N THR A 120 -20.78 -11.04 24.93
CA THR A 120 -19.55 -11.29 25.69
C THR A 120 -18.44 -10.46 25.06
N HIS A 121 -17.95 -9.46 25.77
CA HIS A 121 -16.79 -8.65 25.36
C HIS A 121 -15.49 -9.45 25.22
N GLN A 122 -15.49 -10.72 25.54
CA GLN A 122 -14.39 -11.62 25.30
C GLN A 122 -14.47 -12.14 23.87
N LYS A 123 -13.99 -11.35 22.92
CA LYS A 123 -13.75 -11.83 21.55
C LYS A 123 -12.57 -12.79 21.60
N LYS A 124 -12.85 -14.08 21.69
CA LYS A 124 -11.83 -15.06 21.33
C LYS A 124 -11.51 -14.83 19.86
N PRO A 125 -10.23 -14.77 19.48
CA PRO A 125 -9.86 -14.77 18.07
C PRO A 125 -10.57 -15.93 17.38
N LEU A 126 -11.03 -15.71 16.15
CA LEU A 126 -11.56 -16.80 15.35
C LEU A 126 -10.49 -17.89 15.22
N ALA A 127 -10.94 -19.13 15.26
CA ALA A 127 -10.07 -20.25 14.97
C ALA A 127 -9.54 -20.08 13.52
N LYS A 128 -8.23 -20.26 13.36
CA LYS A 128 -7.60 -20.22 12.05
C LYS A 128 -8.03 -21.45 11.24
N ALA A 129 -8.33 -21.26 9.96
CA ALA A 129 -8.63 -22.37 9.07
C ALA A 129 -7.36 -23.20 8.84
N TRP A 130 -7.48 -24.51 9.02
CA TRP A 130 -6.38 -25.46 8.80
C TRP A 130 -6.36 -25.93 7.36
N PRO A 131 -5.17 -26.21 6.79
CA PRO A 131 -5.07 -26.82 5.48
C PRO A 131 -5.66 -28.23 5.49
N ASP A 132 -6.32 -28.58 4.40
CA ASP A 132 -6.67 -29.97 4.13
C ASP A 132 -5.40 -30.82 4.02
N PRO A 133 -5.30 -31.95 4.75
CA PRO A 133 -4.07 -32.74 4.80
C PRO A 133 -3.67 -33.37 3.44
N GLU A 134 -4.63 -33.74 2.61
CA GLU A 134 -4.37 -34.32 1.30
C GLU A 134 -3.77 -33.26 0.36
N SER A 135 -4.44 -32.13 0.23
CA SER A 135 -3.95 -31.00 -0.56
C SER A 135 -2.60 -30.47 -0.06
N LEU A 136 -2.39 -30.41 1.27
CA LEU A 136 -1.12 -30.00 1.83
C LEU A 136 0.03 -30.94 1.44
N ASN A 137 -0.19 -32.27 1.48
CA ASN A 137 0.80 -33.26 1.07
C ASN A 137 1.08 -33.17 -0.43
N GLU A 138 0.04 -33.00 -1.26
CA GLU A 138 0.21 -32.81 -2.70
C GLU A 138 1.05 -31.57 -3.02
N ILE A 139 0.78 -30.44 -2.34
CA ILE A 139 1.59 -29.20 -2.47
C ILE A 139 3.04 -29.47 -2.05
N PHE A 140 3.24 -30.20 -0.97
CA PHE A 140 4.57 -30.54 -0.47
C PHE A 140 5.36 -31.40 -1.47
N ASP A 141 4.70 -32.40 -2.07
CA ASP A 141 5.31 -33.26 -3.09
C ASP A 141 5.66 -32.48 -4.37
N LEU A 142 4.79 -31.56 -4.78
CA LEU A 142 5.10 -30.63 -5.88
C LEU A 142 6.33 -29.77 -5.54
N ALA A 143 6.39 -29.23 -4.33
CA ALA A 143 7.48 -28.38 -3.90
C ALA A 143 8.83 -29.13 -3.81
N ILE A 144 8.82 -30.40 -3.37
CA ILE A 144 10.02 -31.27 -3.36
C ILE A 144 10.54 -31.55 -4.78
N SER A 145 9.63 -31.77 -5.73
CA SER A 145 9.97 -32.12 -7.11
C SER A 145 10.38 -30.93 -7.96
N ALA A 146 9.96 -29.73 -7.57
CA ALA A 146 10.23 -28.49 -8.31
C ALA A 146 11.72 -28.17 -8.33
N GLN A 147 12.21 -27.75 -9.51
CA GLN A 147 13.58 -27.31 -9.68
C GLN A 147 13.73 -25.79 -9.51
N LYS A 148 12.67 -25.05 -9.76
CA LYS A 148 12.66 -23.58 -9.74
C LYS A 148 11.43 -23.01 -9.04
N PRO A 149 11.17 -23.42 -7.77
CA PRO A 149 10.03 -22.93 -7.02
C PRO A 149 10.19 -21.46 -6.62
N VAL A 150 9.06 -20.75 -6.53
CA VAL A 150 8.98 -19.34 -6.08
C VAL A 150 7.83 -19.17 -5.11
N PHE A 151 8.06 -18.46 -4.02
CA PHE A 151 7.01 -17.96 -3.14
C PHE A 151 6.62 -16.52 -3.50
N ILE A 152 5.32 -16.25 -3.58
CA ILE A 152 4.78 -14.91 -3.71
C ILE A 152 3.90 -14.63 -2.50
N GLY A 153 4.37 -13.73 -1.62
CA GLY A 153 3.64 -13.32 -0.42
C GLY A 153 2.72 -12.13 -0.70
N GLY A 154 1.53 -12.14 -0.09
CA GLY A 154 0.58 -11.05 -0.22
C GLY A 154 -0.14 -10.68 1.08
N HIS A 155 -1.23 -9.92 0.99
CA HIS A 155 -2.03 -9.41 2.12
C HIS A 155 -2.41 -10.48 3.16
N GLY A 156 -2.75 -11.68 2.70
CA GLY A 156 -3.15 -12.76 3.59
C GLY A 156 -2.07 -13.15 4.58
N VAL A 157 -0.79 -13.04 4.19
CA VAL A 157 0.35 -13.26 5.10
C VAL A 157 0.35 -12.21 6.21
N TRP A 158 0.17 -10.94 5.86
CA TRP A 158 0.12 -9.84 6.82
C TRP A 158 -1.08 -9.97 7.78
N TRP A 159 -2.28 -10.25 7.24
CA TRP A 159 -3.48 -10.44 8.06
C TRP A 159 -3.40 -11.65 9.00
N SER A 160 -2.60 -12.66 8.64
CA SER A 160 -2.30 -13.81 9.50
C SER A 160 -1.22 -13.53 10.52
N SER A 161 -0.55 -12.36 10.46
CA SER A 161 0.68 -12.05 11.21
C SER A 161 1.75 -13.13 11.00
N ALA A 162 1.96 -13.51 9.75
CA ALA A 162 2.78 -14.67 9.36
C ALA A 162 4.05 -14.29 8.59
N GLU A 163 4.48 -13.02 8.64
CA GLU A 163 5.65 -12.51 7.92
C GLU A 163 6.91 -13.28 8.28
N LYS A 164 7.17 -13.46 9.59
CA LYS A 164 8.31 -14.25 10.09
C LYS A 164 8.24 -15.73 9.69
N LYS A 165 7.03 -16.28 9.55
CA LYS A 165 6.83 -17.67 9.11
C LYS A 165 7.12 -17.81 7.62
N LEU A 166 6.75 -16.82 6.82
CA LEU A 166 7.09 -16.77 5.40
C LEU A 166 8.61 -16.71 5.20
N GLU A 167 9.29 -15.82 5.94
CA GLU A 167 10.74 -15.71 5.94
C GLU A 167 11.40 -17.04 6.34
N GLN A 168 10.95 -17.64 7.45
CA GLN A 168 11.45 -18.92 7.93
C GLN A 168 11.24 -20.03 6.90
N ALA A 169 10.06 -20.12 6.30
CA ALA A 169 9.77 -21.14 5.29
C ALA A 169 10.68 -20.97 4.06
N GLY A 170 10.84 -19.75 3.55
CA GLY A 170 11.76 -19.47 2.45
C GLY A 170 13.21 -19.84 2.78
N PHE A 171 13.67 -19.53 3.98
CA PHE A 171 15.01 -19.87 4.43
C PHE A 171 15.20 -21.39 4.58
N GLU A 172 14.31 -22.06 5.28
CA GLU A 172 14.44 -23.50 5.52
C GLU A 172 14.26 -24.34 4.25
N LEU A 173 13.42 -23.90 3.32
CA LEU A 173 13.16 -24.60 2.05
C LEU A 173 14.08 -24.14 0.93
N ASN A 174 14.84 -23.06 1.16
CA ASN A 174 15.69 -22.40 0.17
C ASN A 174 14.91 -21.98 -1.09
N ILE A 175 13.72 -21.40 -0.88
CA ILE A 175 12.85 -20.90 -1.93
C ILE A 175 12.89 -19.37 -1.93
N PRO A 176 13.17 -18.73 -3.09
CA PRO A 176 13.15 -17.27 -3.21
C PRO A 176 11.74 -16.72 -3.00
N ILE A 177 11.63 -15.60 -2.27
CA ILE A 177 10.37 -14.95 -1.94
C ILE A 177 10.28 -13.60 -2.63
N PHE A 178 9.14 -13.35 -3.27
CA PHE A 178 8.74 -12.04 -3.78
C PHE A 178 7.47 -11.59 -3.06
N ASN A 179 7.35 -10.28 -2.81
CA ASN A 179 6.11 -9.71 -2.29
C ASN A 179 5.32 -9.10 -3.44
N ILE A 180 3.99 -9.19 -3.39
CA ILE A 180 3.18 -8.38 -4.30
C ILE A 180 3.38 -6.90 -3.96
N PRO A 181 3.41 -6.00 -4.97
CA PRO A 181 3.50 -4.55 -4.76
C PRO A 181 2.32 -4.02 -3.94
N TYR A 182 2.45 -2.80 -3.42
CA TYR A 182 1.44 -2.08 -2.63
C TYR A 182 1.08 -2.74 -1.30
N HIS A 183 1.88 -3.68 -0.83
CA HIS A 183 1.68 -4.28 0.47
C HIS A 183 2.81 -3.92 1.40
N GLN A 184 2.37 -3.44 2.54
CA GLN A 184 3.21 -3.16 3.70
C GLN A 184 4.17 -4.32 3.94
N LYS A 185 5.39 -3.99 4.17
CA LYS A 185 6.51 -4.76 4.71
C LYS A 185 6.15 -6.18 5.16
N LEU A 186 5.97 -7.11 4.21
CA LEU A 186 5.82 -8.54 4.54
C LEU A 186 7.15 -9.11 5.01
N LEU A 187 8.22 -8.81 4.28
CA LEU A 187 9.58 -9.14 4.65
C LEU A 187 10.40 -7.86 4.64
N GLY A 188 11.36 -7.77 5.53
CA GLY A 188 12.40 -6.76 5.43
C GLY A 188 13.25 -7.03 4.19
N GLU A 189 13.61 -5.97 3.47
CA GLU A 189 14.48 -6.08 2.30
C GLU A 189 15.87 -6.63 2.67
N GLU A 190 16.21 -6.62 3.96
CA GLU A 190 17.41 -7.21 4.53
C GLU A 190 17.35 -8.75 4.62
N ALA A 191 16.17 -9.35 4.51
CA ALA A 191 16.04 -10.80 4.57
C ALA A 191 16.70 -11.47 3.35
N ASP A 192 17.57 -12.42 3.60
CA ASP A 192 18.31 -13.14 2.55
C ASP A 192 17.41 -13.87 1.56
N THR A 193 16.21 -14.25 1.99
CA THR A 193 15.21 -14.94 1.18
C THR A 193 14.38 -14.00 0.32
N TYR A 194 14.36 -12.71 0.65
CA TYR A 194 13.57 -11.72 -0.06
C TYR A 194 14.28 -11.26 -1.34
N MET A 195 13.66 -11.50 -2.46
CA MET A 195 14.20 -11.17 -3.77
C MET A 195 13.65 -9.87 -4.36
N GLY A 196 12.62 -9.28 -3.77
CA GLY A 196 12.02 -8.00 -4.19
C GLY A 196 10.53 -8.10 -4.46
N LEU A 197 10.03 -7.16 -5.27
CA LEU A 197 8.61 -7.08 -5.61
C LEU A 197 8.27 -7.99 -6.79
N ALA A 198 7.10 -8.62 -6.74
CA ALA A 198 6.53 -9.36 -7.86
C ALA A 198 5.87 -8.41 -8.88
N ASP A 199 6.59 -7.37 -9.27
CA ASP A 199 6.21 -6.41 -10.30
C ASP A 199 7.13 -6.54 -11.52
N ILE A 200 6.57 -7.08 -12.58
CA ILE A 200 7.30 -7.37 -13.81
C ILE A 200 7.68 -6.15 -14.63
N HIS A 201 7.03 -5.02 -14.39
CA HIS A 201 7.28 -3.79 -15.11
C HIS A 201 8.38 -2.97 -14.46
N GLN A 202 8.38 -2.97 -13.13
CA GLN A 202 9.29 -2.16 -12.32
C GLN A 202 10.51 -2.94 -11.84
N TYR A 203 10.38 -4.29 -11.73
CA TYR A 203 11.39 -5.12 -11.10
C TYR A 203 11.80 -6.32 -11.98
N PRO A 204 12.77 -6.15 -12.90
CA PRO A 204 13.26 -7.20 -13.81
C PRO A 204 13.63 -8.54 -13.17
N PRO A 205 14.20 -8.62 -11.95
CA PRO A 205 14.48 -9.90 -11.30
C PRO A 205 13.23 -10.78 -11.11
N SER A 206 12.07 -10.21 -10.77
CA SER A 206 10.83 -10.98 -10.67
C SER A 206 10.37 -11.52 -12.02
N LYS A 207 10.54 -10.74 -13.08
CA LYS A 207 10.23 -11.19 -14.44
C LYS A 207 11.06 -12.42 -14.84
N MET A 208 12.35 -12.41 -14.53
CA MET A 208 13.23 -13.56 -14.77
C MET A 208 12.76 -14.78 -13.95
N ALA A 209 12.53 -14.58 -12.65
CA ALA A 209 12.11 -15.65 -11.75
C ALA A 209 10.79 -16.30 -12.19
N LEU A 210 9.78 -15.51 -12.54
CA LEU A 210 8.47 -16.00 -12.97
C LEU A 210 8.51 -16.68 -14.34
N ASN A 211 9.31 -16.16 -15.29
CA ASN A 211 9.48 -16.78 -16.59
C ASN A 211 10.16 -18.15 -16.54
N GLU A 212 11.05 -18.36 -15.58
CA GLU A 212 11.80 -19.60 -15.47
C GLU A 212 11.23 -20.56 -14.45
N SER A 213 10.28 -20.12 -13.59
CA SER A 213 9.72 -20.96 -12.53
C SER A 213 8.93 -22.14 -13.09
N ASP A 214 9.09 -23.30 -12.49
CA ASP A 214 8.27 -24.49 -12.71
C ASP A 214 7.14 -24.62 -11.70
N LEU A 215 7.25 -23.94 -10.55
CA LEU A 215 6.25 -23.89 -9.50
C LEU A 215 6.17 -22.50 -8.86
N VAL A 216 4.98 -21.94 -8.80
CA VAL A 216 4.68 -20.71 -8.07
C VAL A 216 3.65 -20.98 -6.98
N LEU A 217 4.01 -20.68 -5.72
CA LEU A 217 3.09 -20.72 -4.59
C LEU A 217 2.67 -19.29 -4.23
N MET A 218 1.40 -18.98 -4.49
CA MET A 218 0.76 -17.72 -4.12
C MET A 218 0.27 -17.82 -2.67
N ILE A 219 0.96 -17.20 -1.73
CA ILE A 219 0.69 -17.32 -0.28
C ILE A 219 0.00 -16.06 0.22
N GLY A 220 -1.31 -16.12 0.41
CA GLY A 220 -2.13 -14.97 0.75
C GLY A 220 -2.02 -13.84 -0.27
N ALA A 221 -1.64 -14.17 -1.48
CA ALA A 221 -1.42 -13.24 -2.58
C ALA A 221 -2.53 -13.36 -3.63
N ARG A 222 -2.82 -12.25 -4.30
CA ARG A 222 -3.76 -12.15 -5.40
C ARG A 222 -3.00 -12.08 -6.72
N LEU A 223 -3.46 -12.82 -7.71
CA LEU A 223 -2.89 -12.78 -9.05
C LEU A 223 -3.61 -11.72 -9.89
N ASP A 224 -3.00 -10.56 -10.07
CA ASP A 224 -3.61 -9.39 -10.73
C ASP A 224 -2.77 -8.84 -11.90
N ASN A 225 -3.04 -7.60 -12.29
CA ASN A 225 -2.39 -6.93 -13.42
C ASN A 225 -0.88 -6.78 -13.27
N GLN A 226 -0.35 -6.66 -12.07
CA GLN A 226 1.08 -6.48 -11.81
C GLN A 226 1.89 -7.72 -12.20
N MET A 227 1.25 -8.88 -12.15
CA MET A 227 1.79 -10.16 -12.59
C MET A 227 1.17 -10.61 -13.93
N ASN A 228 0.72 -9.65 -14.76
CA ASN A 228 0.09 -9.91 -16.06
C ASN A 228 -1.06 -10.94 -15.99
N PHE A 229 -1.84 -10.90 -14.89
CA PHE A 229 -2.96 -11.82 -14.67
C PHE A 229 -2.58 -13.32 -14.74
N GLY A 230 -1.30 -13.65 -14.53
CA GLY A 230 -0.79 -15.02 -14.68
C GLY A 230 -0.67 -15.52 -16.11
N ASN A 231 -0.68 -14.63 -17.09
CA ASN A 231 -0.64 -15.00 -18.51
C ASN A 231 0.78 -15.19 -19.06
N PRO A 232 0.94 -16.01 -20.10
CA PRO A 232 2.17 -16.05 -20.86
C PRO A 232 2.48 -14.70 -21.52
N PRO A 233 3.73 -14.40 -21.83
CA PRO A 233 4.93 -15.23 -21.62
C PRO A 233 5.47 -15.20 -20.19
N LEU A 234 4.92 -14.37 -19.29
CA LEU A 234 5.44 -14.18 -17.94
C LEU A 234 5.32 -15.45 -17.11
N PHE A 235 4.12 -16.03 -17.10
CA PHE A 235 3.89 -17.35 -16.52
C PHE A 235 3.79 -18.38 -17.65
N PRO A 236 4.83 -19.18 -17.90
CA PRO A 236 4.71 -20.27 -18.86
C PRO A 236 3.49 -21.15 -18.59
N LYS A 237 2.89 -21.70 -19.63
CA LYS A 237 1.74 -22.63 -19.45
C LYS A 237 2.12 -23.88 -18.64
N SER A 238 3.38 -24.27 -18.67
CA SER A 238 3.95 -25.38 -17.92
C SER A 238 4.18 -25.11 -16.44
N THR A 239 4.21 -23.84 -16.02
CA THR A 239 4.40 -23.46 -14.62
C THR A 239 3.20 -23.90 -13.80
N LYS A 240 3.41 -24.74 -12.80
CA LYS A 240 2.41 -25.12 -11.82
C LYS A 240 2.10 -23.95 -10.90
N LEU A 241 0.82 -23.71 -10.68
CA LEU A 241 0.33 -22.64 -9.81
C LEU A 241 -0.41 -23.22 -8.62
N VAL A 242 -0.02 -22.82 -7.42
CA VAL A 242 -0.70 -23.18 -6.17
C VAL A 242 -1.20 -21.90 -5.51
N CYS A 243 -2.49 -21.82 -5.21
CA CYS A 243 -3.10 -20.71 -4.52
C CYS A 243 -3.44 -21.09 -3.08
N ILE A 244 -2.83 -20.41 -2.11
CA ILE A 244 -3.09 -20.57 -0.67
C ILE A 244 -3.65 -19.26 -0.15
N ASN A 245 -4.90 -19.22 0.27
CA ASN A 245 -5.52 -18.01 0.78
C ASN A 245 -6.57 -18.31 1.87
N GLY A 246 -6.80 -17.33 2.75
CA GLY A 246 -7.84 -17.38 3.78
C GLY A 246 -9.24 -17.03 3.28
N SER A 247 -9.39 -16.72 1.99
CA SER A 247 -10.65 -16.28 1.39
C SER A 247 -10.85 -16.81 -0.02
N HIS A 248 -12.08 -17.22 -0.32
CA HIS A 248 -12.48 -17.72 -1.64
C HIS A 248 -12.33 -16.66 -2.75
N GLU A 249 -12.60 -15.41 -2.43
CA GLU A 249 -12.62 -14.32 -3.41
C GLU A 249 -11.23 -14.00 -3.98
N GLU A 250 -10.17 -14.52 -3.35
CA GLU A 250 -8.78 -14.31 -3.75
C GLU A 250 -8.18 -15.53 -4.47
N ILE A 251 -8.92 -16.64 -4.51
CA ILE A 251 -8.48 -17.87 -5.16
C ILE A 251 -8.92 -17.85 -6.62
N GLU A 252 -8.03 -18.24 -7.54
CA GLU A 252 -8.30 -18.33 -8.99
C GLU A 252 -8.87 -17.06 -9.63
N LEU A 253 -8.44 -15.90 -9.16
CA LEU A 253 -9.01 -14.64 -9.62
C LEU A 253 -8.90 -14.46 -11.15
N ASN A 254 -7.79 -14.87 -11.77
CA ASN A 254 -7.51 -14.63 -13.19
C ASN A 254 -6.97 -15.85 -13.94
N ARG A 255 -6.38 -16.79 -13.24
CA ARG A 255 -5.86 -18.04 -13.81
C ARG A 255 -6.22 -19.20 -12.90
N ALA A 256 -6.70 -20.30 -13.48
CA ALA A 256 -6.92 -21.54 -12.74
C ALA A 256 -5.58 -22.02 -12.14
N ALA A 257 -5.61 -22.42 -10.89
CA ALA A 257 -4.48 -23.02 -10.21
C ALA A 257 -4.53 -24.55 -10.34
N ASP A 258 -3.35 -25.20 -10.26
CA ASP A 258 -3.25 -26.65 -10.21
C ASP A 258 -3.78 -27.16 -8.85
N ILE A 259 -3.51 -26.42 -7.76
CA ILE A 259 -4.08 -26.71 -6.44
C ILE A 259 -4.55 -25.41 -5.78
N ASN A 260 -5.75 -25.47 -5.21
CA ASN A 260 -6.36 -24.41 -4.42
C ASN A 260 -6.50 -24.85 -2.98
N LEU A 261 -5.96 -24.07 -2.05
CA LEU A 261 -6.01 -24.38 -0.63
C LEU A 261 -6.59 -23.20 0.16
N LEU A 262 -7.82 -23.38 0.65
CA LEU A 262 -8.47 -22.42 1.52
C LEU A 262 -8.07 -22.63 2.97
N CYS A 263 -7.08 -21.88 3.45
CA CYS A 263 -6.62 -21.95 4.83
C CYS A 263 -5.91 -20.67 5.26
N ASP A 264 -5.64 -20.54 6.56
CA ASP A 264 -4.77 -19.45 7.07
C ASP A 264 -3.35 -19.63 6.54
N PRO A 265 -2.78 -18.61 5.85
CA PRO A 265 -1.42 -18.68 5.31
C PRO A 265 -0.34 -19.00 6.34
N GLY A 266 -0.49 -18.51 7.57
CA GLY A 266 0.47 -18.76 8.63
C GLY A 266 0.42 -20.21 9.14
N VAL A 267 -0.77 -20.83 9.17
CA VAL A 267 -0.90 -22.26 9.51
C VAL A 267 -0.32 -23.12 8.40
N PHE A 268 -0.58 -22.77 7.13
CA PHE A 268 0.02 -23.45 5.98
C PHE A 268 1.56 -23.46 6.06
N LEU A 269 2.16 -22.31 6.29
CA LEU A 269 3.63 -22.15 6.36
C LEU A 269 4.23 -23.00 7.50
N ASP A 270 3.61 -23.00 8.69
CA ASP A 270 4.05 -23.84 9.80
C ASP A 270 4.02 -25.34 9.42
N LYS A 271 2.94 -25.77 8.76
CA LYS A 271 2.78 -27.16 8.37
C LYS A 271 3.71 -27.59 7.24
N LEU A 272 3.98 -26.68 6.29
CA LEU A 272 4.94 -26.93 5.22
C LEU A 272 6.36 -27.15 5.80
N VAL A 273 6.78 -26.32 6.76
CA VAL A 273 8.07 -26.46 7.45
C VAL A 273 8.10 -27.73 8.31
N GLU A 274 6.99 -28.11 8.95
CA GLU A 274 6.88 -29.35 9.73
C GLU A 274 7.07 -30.60 8.85
N LEU A 275 6.44 -30.65 7.68
CA LEU A 275 6.61 -31.75 6.73
C LEU A 275 8.05 -31.89 6.25
N LYS A 276 8.74 -30.78 6.00
CA LYS A 276 10.16 -30.78 5.61
C LYS A 276 11.04 -31.52 6.62
N LYS A 277 10.83 -31.35 7.93
CA LYS A 277 11.65 -31.96 8.98
C LYS A 277 11.69 -33.50 8.90
N ASN A 278 10.62 -34.10 8.38
CA ASN A 278 10.46 -35.54 8.25
C ASN A 278 10.72 -36.06 6.83
N SER A 279 11.26 -35.23 5.95
CA SER A 279 11.41 -35.50 4.53
C SER A 279 12.87 -35.57 4.07
N LYS A 280 13.07 -36.02 2.83
CA LYS A 280 14.37 -35.94 2.12
C LYS A 280 14.51 -34.68 1.29
N TRP A 281 13.99 -33.55 1.77
CA TRP A 281 14.07 -32.27 1.07
C TRP A 281 15.52 -31.90 0.76
N LYS A 282 15.82 -31.66 -0.51
CA LYS A 282 17.12 -31.18 -0.96
C LYS A 282 17.02 -29.71 -1.28
N LEU A 283 17.93 -28.91 -0.72
CA LEU A 283 18.00 -27.46 -1.00
C LEU A 283 18.48 -27.23 -2.44
N ASN A 284 17.76 -26.40 -3.18
CA ASN A 284 18.18 -25.95 -4.50
C ASN A 284 18.98 -24.64 -4.39
N ASN A 285 20.27 -24.76 -4.11
CA ASN A 285 21.15 -23.61 -3.96
C ASN A 285 21.35 -22.86 -5.29
N GLU A 286 21.45 -23.58 -6.41
CA GLU A 286 21.70 -22.95 -7.72
C GLU A 286 20.59 -21.97 -8.10
N TRP A 287 19.32 -22.38 -7.93
CA TRP A 287 18.18 -21.52 -8.23
C TRP A 287 18.09 -20.31 -7.26
N PHE A 288 18.28 -20.57 -5.99
CA PHE A 288 18.27 -19.51 -4.97
C PHE A 288 19.37 -18.48 -5.21
N ASP A 289 20.61 -18.94 -5.41
CA ASP A 289 21.77 -18.07 -5.67
C ASP A 289 21.64 -17.30 -6.99
N LYS A 290 21.03 -17.90 -8.01
CA LYS A 290 20.70 -17.20 -9.25
C LYS A 290 19.81 -15.99 -8.98
N ASN A 291 18.73 -16.16 -8.22
CA ASN A 291 17.82 -15.05 -7.89
C ASN A 291 18.52 -13.95 -7.06
N LYS A 292 19.34 -14.32 -6.09
CA LYS A 292 20.17 -13.35 -5.33
C LYS A 292 21.11 -12.58 -6.24
N LYS A 293 21.77 -13.25 -7.18
CA LYS A 293 22.67 -12.64 -8.15
C LYS A 293 21.94 -11.65 -9.06
N GLU A 294 20.77 -12.03 -9.58
CA GLU A 294 19.97 -11.14 -10.42
C GLU A 294 19.48 -9.90 -9.67
N LYS A 295 19.01 -10.06 -8.41
CA LYS A 295 18.70 -8.91 -7.53
C LYS A 295 19.90 -7.97 -7.41
N LYS A 296 21.09 -8.50 -7.11
CA LYS A 296 22.32 -7.71 -6.96
C LYS A 296 22.74 -7.01 -8.25
N ASN A 297 22.67 -7.71 -9.37
CA ASN A 297 23.01 -7.18 -10.69
C ASN A 297 22.09 -6.00 -11.06
N TRP A 298 20.79 -6.16 -10.83
CA TRP A 298 19.82 -5.10 -11.09
C TRP A 298 20.07 -3.87 -10.21
N ILE A 299 20.33 -4.05 -8.91
CA ILE A 299 20.64 -2.95 -7.99
C ILE A 299 21.88 -2.20 -8.45
N ASN A 300 22.96 -2.91 -8.76
CA ASN A 300 24.20 -2.29 -9.20
C ASN A 300 24.00 -1.50 -10.49
N LYS A 301 23.34 -2.11 -11.49
CA LYS A 301 23.04 -1.44 -12.74
C LYS A 301 22.21 -0.18 -12.53
N THR A 302 21.15 -0.25 -11.71
CA THR A 302 20.29 0.90 -11.42
C THR A 302 21.07 2.05 -10.77
N LEU A 303 21.98 1.75 -9.85
CA LEU A 303 22.83 2.75 -9.21
C LEU A 303 23.87 3.34 -10.18
N ASP A 304 24.45 2.51 -11.04
CA ASP A 304 25.40 2.98 -12.07
C ASP A 304 24.72 3.91 -13.09
N ASP A 305 23.51 3.57 -13.51
CA ASP A 305 22.71 4.41 -14.41
C ASP A 305 22.32 5.72 -13.72
N LEU A 306 21.86 5.67 -12.45
CA LEU A 306 21.57 6.86 -11.64
C LEU A 306 22.79 7.78 -11.49
N ASN A 307 23.98 7.22 -11.25
CA ASN A 307 25.22 8.00 -11.13
C ASN A 307 25.53 8.74 -12.43
N LYS A 308 25.42 8.08 -13.60
CA LYS A 308 25.61 8.71 -14.90
C LYS A 308 24.64 9.86 -15.12
N GLU A 309 23.34 9.62 -14.88
CA GLU A 309 22.32 10.66 -15.04
C GLU A 309 22.51 11.84 -14.08
N THR A 310 23.00 11.57 -12.87
CA THR A 310 23.32 12.62 -11.89
C THR A 310 24.49 13.49 -12.36
N GLU A 311 25.54 12.89 -12.93
CA GLU A 311 26.67 13.66 -13.47
C GLU A 311 26.29 14.48 -14.73
N GLU A 312 25.38 13.95 -15.55
CA GLU A 312 24.81 14.69 -16.69
C GLU A 312 23.95 15.86 -16.21
N ALA A 313 23.05 15.62 -15.24
CA ALA A 313 22.18 16.65 -14.68
C ALA A 313 22.94 17.82 -14.05
N LYS A 314 24.11 17.57 -13.43
CA LYS A 314 24.98 18.66 -12.91
C LYS A 314 25.40 19.65 -14.00
N LYS A 315 25.54 19.20 -15.24
CA LYS A 315 25.91 20.05 -16.40
C LYS A 315 24.70 20.88 -16.90
N GLU A 316 23.47 20.41 -16.63
CA GLU A 316 22.21 20.97 -17.14
C GLU A 316 21.43 21.78 -16.12
N GLY A 317 22.03 22.22 -15.02
CA GLY A 317 21.36 23.02 -13.98
C GLY A 317 21.02 22.27 -12.70
N GLY A 318 21.40 20.99 -12.58
CA GLY A 318 21.50 20.30 -11.29
C GLY A 318 20.18 19.79 -10.68
N LYS A 319 19.09 19.68 -11.46
CA LYS A 319 17.84 19.10 -10.96
C LYS A 319 18.03 17.67 -10.45
N ILE A 320 17.41 17.37 -9.30
CA ILE A 320 17.61 16.10 -8.58
C ILE A 320 16.73 15.02 -9.20
N HIS A 321 17.33 13.85 -9.50
CA HIS A 321 16.59 12.67 -9.96
C HIS A 321 15.68 12.13 -8.84
N PRO A 322 14.40 11.75 -9.09
CA PRO A 322 13.47 11.30 -8.05
C PRO A 322 13.95 10.05 -7.28
N LEU A 323 14.65 9.11 -7.93
CA LEU A 323 15.29 7.99 -7.24
C LEU A 323 16.36 8.48 -6.26
N GLN A 324 17.18 9.46 -6.65
CA GLN A 324 18.20 10.02 -5.77
C GLN A 324 17.57 10.75 -4.57
N LEU A 325 16.51 11.54 -4.81
CA LEU A 325 15.73 12.18 -3.75
C LEU A 325 15.24 11.14 -2.74
N ALA A 326 14.62 10.07 -3.21
CA ALA A 326 14.07 9.03 -2.34
C ALA A 326 15.15 8.25 -1.56
N LEU A 327 16.33 8.02 -2.16
CA LEU A 327 17.48 7.43 -1.47
C LEU A 327 18.04 8.37 -0.39
N ASP A 328 18.25 9.64 -0.71
CA ASP A 328 18.78 10.64 0.22
C ASP A 328 17.81 10.87 1.40
N VAL A 329 16.48 10.82 1.19
CA VAL A 329 15.48 10.85 2.26
C VAL A 329 15.63 9.63 3.17
N GLN A 330 15.75 8.43 2.61
CA GLN A 330 15.89 7.23 3.43
C GLN A 330 17.20 7.20 4.21
N GLU A 331 18.26 7.83 3.72
CA GLU A 331 19.55 7.87 4.40
C GLU A 331 19.47 8.55 5.77
N VAL A 332 18.65 9.61 5.90
CA VAL A 332 18.49 10.36 7.16
C VAL A 332 17.50 9.71 8.14
N LEU A 333 16.65 8.79 7.70
CA LEU A 333 15.68 8.10 8.56
C LEU A 333 16.34 7.00 9.38
N THR A 334 15.72 6.65 10.51
CA THR A 334 16.13 5.55 11.40
C THR A 334 15.14 4.39 11.38
N GLU A 335 15.47 3.28 12.02
CA GLU A 335 14.60 2.11 12.11
C GLU A 335 13.28 2.35 12.85
N ASN A 336 13.17 3.46 13.60
CA ASN A 336 11.95 3.86 14.29
C ASN A 336 11.09 4.85 13.49
N ASP A 337 11.60 5.38 12.39
CA ASP A 337 10.93 6.41 11.61
C ASP A 337 10.02 5.81 10.54
N TRP A 338 9.01 6.58 10.14
CA TRP A 338 8.01 6.16 9.15
C TRP A 338 8.18 6.94 7.86
N LEU A 339 8.15 6.23 6.75
CA LEU A 339 8.13 6.78 5.41
C LEU A 339 6.72 6.68 4.83
N VAL A 340 6.19 7.81 4.37
CA VAL A 340 4.93 7.86 3.61
C VAL A 340 5.25 8.32 2.21
N ILE A 341 4.60 7.74 1.21
CA ILE A 341 4.83 8.04 -0.19
C ILE A 341 3.50 8.39 -0.85
N ASP A 342 3.50 9.40 -1.74
CA ASP A 342 2.34 9.77 -2.53
C ASP A 342 2.77 10.35 -3.89
N GLY A 343 2.13 9.94 -4.96
CA GLY A 343 2.43 10.43 -6.30
C GLY A 343 2.34 9.36 -7.38
N GLY A 344 2.66 9.75 -8.60
CA GLY A 344 2.81 8.87 -9.74
C GLY A 344 4.26 8.37 -9.88
N ASN A 345 5.06 9.00 -10.75
CA ASN A 345 6.48 8.66 -10.90
C ASN A 345 7.25 8.70 -9.57
N THR A 346 6.97 9.69 -8.71
CA THR A 346 7.55 9.81 -7.37
C THR A 346 7.35 8.55 -6.53
N HIS A 347 6.14 7.97 -6.56
CA HIS A 347 5.82 6.72 -5.86
C HIS A 347 6.69 5.57 -6.38
N PHE A 348 6.68 5.33 -7.68
CA PHE A 348 7.40 4.21 -8.27
C PHE A 348 8.93 4.31 -8.08
N TRP A 349 9.50 5.50 -8.20
CA TRP A 349 10.92 5.71 -7.90
C TRP A 349 11.24 5.51 -6.41
N SER A 350 10.31 5.87 -5.53
CA SER A 350 10.47 5.64 -4.09
C SER A 350 10.43 4.16 -3.72
N GLU A 351 9.61 3.34 -4.40
CA GLU A 351 9.61 1.89 -4.22
C GLU A 351 10.93 1.24 -4.65
N ILE A 352 11.50 1.70 -5.77
CA ILE A 352 12.83 1.27 -6.20
C ILE A 352 13.88 1.64 -5.14
N ALA A 353 13.81 2.86 -4.60
CA ALA A 353 14.72 3.31 -3.53
C ALA A 353 14.61 2.45 -2.28
N ILE A 354 13.39 2.04 -1.89
CA ILE A 354 13.15 1.15 -0.73
C ILE A 354 13.84 -0.19 -0.95
N ASN A 355 13.69 -0.80 -2.13
CA ASN A 355 14.34 -2.07 -2.44
C ASN A 355 15.88 -1.95 -2.42
N ILE A 356 16.43 -0.86 -2.94
CA ILE A 356 17.88 -0.61 -2.94
C ILE A 356 18.40 -0.39 -1.52
N ALA A 357 17.77 0.50 -0.75
CA ALA A 357 18.20 0.82 0.61
C ALA A 357 18.07 -0.39 1.55
N GLY A 358 16.97 -1.13 1.46
CA GLY A 358 16.75 -2.34 2.23
C GLY A 358 17.78 -3.43 1.94
N SER A 359 18.18 -3.61 0.68
CA SER A 359 19.26 -4.54 0.32
C SER A 359 20.62 -4.20 0.94
N LYS A 360 20.78 -2.96 1.39
CA LYS A 360 21.94 -2.47 2.15
C LYS A 360 21.74 -2.52 3.67
N GLY A 361 20.67 -3.17 4.13
CA GLY A 361 20.35 -3.33 5.54
C GLY A 361 19.54 -2.18 6.15
N LYS A 362 19.01 -1.25 5.34
CA LYS A 362 18.16 -0.16 5.84
C LYS A 362 16.83 -0.70 6.34
N LYS A 363 16.49 -0.32 7.57
CA LYS A 363 15.20 -0.64 8.20
C LYS A 363 14.45 0.64 8.52
N LEU A 364 13.12 0.59 8.43
CA LEU A 364 12.21 1.66 8.81
C LEU A 364 11.15 1.11 9.76
N GLY A 365 10.58 1.97 10.59
CA GLY A 365 9.49 1.62 11.51
C GLY A 365 8.21 1.24 10.77
N GLY A 366 7.96 1.87 9.64
CA GLY A 366 6.87 1.53 8.73
C GLY A 366 6.93 2.31 7.43
N ILE A 367 6.21 1.80 6.43
CA ILE A 367 6.05 2.42 5.12
C ILE A 367 4.56 2.47 4.82
N LEU A 368 4.06 3.62 4.35
CA LEU A 368 2.69 3.80 3.89
C LEU A 368 2.71 4.43 2.49
N HIS A 369 1.88 3.92 1.61
CA HIS A 369 1.72 4.45 0.25
C HIS A 369 0.30 4.20 -0.25
N PRO A 370 -0.16 4.92 -1.31
CA PRO A 370 -1.42 4.60 -1.94
C PRO A 370 -1.38 3.17 -2.49
N GLY A 371 -2.48 2.45 -2.29
CA GLY A 371 -2.59 1.07 -2.68
C GLY A 371 -2.91 0.87 -4.17
N THR A 372 -3.60 -0.22 -4.46
CA THR A 372 -3.94 -0.66 -5.83
C THR A 372 -4.66 0.41 -6.67
N PHE A 373 -5.44 1.28 -6.04
CA PHE A 373 -6.11 2.39 -6.73
C PHE A 373 -5.22 3.59 -7.01
N SER A 374 -4.02 3.64 -6.45
CA SER A 374 -3.05 4.73 -6.63
C SER A 374 -3.67 6.12 -6.40
N MET A 375 -4.44 6.27 -5.33
CA MET A 375 -5.16 7.50 -5.02
C MET A 375 -4.20 8.63 -4.67
N LEU A 376 -4.11 9.65 -5.50
CA LEU A 376 -3.31 10.84 -5.20
C LEU A 376 -3.94 11.69 -4.10
N GLY A 377 -3.11 12.31 -3.26
CA GLY A 377 -3.52 13.19 -2.17
C GLY A 377 -3.79 12.48 -0.85
N VAL A 378 -3.50 11.18 -0.75
CA VAL A 378 -3.63 10.41 0.50
C VAL A 378 -2.41 10.55 1.43
N GLY A 379 -1.28 11.03 0.90
CA GLY A 379 -0.01 11.08 1.64
C GLY A 379 -0.09 11.89 2.93
N VAL A 380 -0.67 13.07 2.91
CA VAL A 380 -0.80 13.91 4.11
C VAL A 380 -1.69 13.26 5.17
N PRO A 381 -2.92 12.79 4.87
CA PRO A 381 -3.73 12.04 5.83
C PRO A 381 -3.02 10.81 6.41
N PHE A 382 -2.29 10.06 5.59
CA PHE A 382 -1.52 8.90 6.04
C PHE A 382 -0.39 9.30 6.98
N ALA A 383 0.35 10.38 6.67
CA ALA A 383 1.43 10.87 7.50
C ALA A 383 0.92 11.37 8.87
N VAL A 384 -0.19 12.11 8.90
CA VAL A 384 -0.82 12.54 10.14
C VAL A 384 -1.29 11.34 10.97
N SER A 385 -1.91 10.35 10.34
CA SER A 385 -2.35 9.12 11.01
C SER A 385 -1.17 8.31 11.56
N ALA A 386 -0.11 8.14 10.78
CA ALA A 386 1.13 7.48 11.21
C ALA A 386 1.74 8.19 12.43
N LYS A 387 1.79 9.52 12.41
CA LYS A 387 2.31 10.32 13.53
C LYS A 387 1.44 10.22 14.78
N ASN A 388 0.11 10.13 14.61
CA ASN A 388 -0.80 9.95 15.73
C ASN A 388 -0.63 8.59 16.41
N LEU A 389 -0.45 7.54 15.63
CA LEU A 389 -0.23 6.18 16.13
C LEU A 389 1.18 5.98 16.69
N ASN A 390 2.17 6.70 16.18
CA ASN A 390 3.58 6.60 16.53
C ASN A 390 4.14 7.98 16.93
N PRO A 391 3.70 8.57 18.06
CA PRO A 391 4.00 9.95 18.41
C PRO A 391 5.49 10.23 18.66
N LYS A 392 6.29 9.22 18.96
CA LYS A 392 7.74 9.34 19.19
C LYS A 392 8.57 9.23 17.91
N SER A 393 8.02 8.66 16.85
CA SER A 393 8.71 8.47 15.57
C SER A 393 8.71 9.74 14.74
N ASN A 394 9.74 9.97 13.94
CA ASN A 394 9.61 10.90 12.84
C ASN A 394 8.74 10.28 11.74
N VAL A 395 7.97 11.12 11.07
CA VAL A 395 7.19 10.73 9.90
C VAL A 395 7.56 11.64 8.76
N VAL A 396 8.07 11.07 7.69
CA VAL A 396 8.44 11.79 6.48
C VAL A 396 7.56 11.33 5.33
N LEU A 397 6.93 12.29 4.67
CA LEU A 397 6.16 12.08 3.45
C LEU A 397 7.00 12.53 2.24
N ILE A 398 7.21 11.65 1.27
CA ILE A 398 7.65 12.03 -0.07
C ILE A 398 6.39 12.14 -0.94
N SER A 399 6.14 13.33 -1.49
CA SER A 399 4.97 13.59 -2.33
C SER A 399 5.35 14.25 -3.63
N GLY A 400 4.80 13.78 -4.74
CA GLY A 400 4.82 14.55 -5.97
C GLY A 400 4.04 15.87 -5.81
N ASP A 401 4.43 16.90 -6.55
CA ASP A 401 3.79 18.21 -6.51
C ASP A 401 2.29 18.14 -6.85
N GLY A 402 1.91 17.37 -7.87
CA GLY A 402 0.51 17.14 -8.24
C GLY A 402 -0.28 16.34 -7.19
N ALA A 403 0.33 15.36 -6.54
CA ALA A 403 -0.28 14.62 -5.46
C ALA A 403 -0.53 15.52 -4.24
N PHE A 404 0.46 16.33 -3.88
CA PHE A 404 0.30 17.30 -2.80
C PHE A 404 -0.81 18.32 -3.10
N LEU A 405 -0.91 18.83 -4.33
CA LEU A 405 -2.00 19.75 -4.71
C LEU A 405 -3.39 19.11 -4.59
N SER A 406 -3.50 17.79 -4.71
CA SER A 406 -4.78 17.08 -4.63
C SER A 406 -5.34 16.96 -3.21
N GLY A 407 -4.51 17.00 -2.17
CA GLY A 407 -4.93 16.81 -0.77
C GLY A 407 -4.07 17.52 0.28
N GLY A 408 -3.04 18.24 -0.14
CA GLY A 408 -1.98 18.76 0.72
C GLY A 408 -2.42 19.78 1.77
N LEU A 409 -3.50 20.53 1.53
CA LEU A 409 -4.00 21.49 2.52
C LEU A 409 -4.57 20.80 3.77
N SER A 410 -4.82 19.50 3.74
CA SER A 410 -5.13 18.69 4.94
C SER A 410 -3.98 18.68 5.96
N ILE A 411 -2.80 19.21 5.59
CA ILE A 411 -1.66 19.42 6.50
C ILE A 411 -2.03 20.31 7.71
N GLU A 412 -3.06 21.12 7.58
CA GLU A 412 -3.58 21.92 8.69
C GLU A 412 -3.86 21.06 9.94
N ALA A 413 -4.31 19.81 9.75
CA ALA A 413 -4.54 18.90 10.86
C ALA A 413 -3.26 18.61 11.66
N ALA A 414 -2.10 18.51 11.03
CA ALA A 414 -0.82 18.34 11.71
C ALA A 414 -0.44 19.55 12.56
N PHE A 415 -0.75 20.76 12.08
CA PHE A 415 -0.55 22.00 12.83
C PHE A 415 -1.52 22.09 14.01
N GLN A 416 -2.81 21.86 13.79
CA GLN A 416 -3.84 21.90 14.81
C GLN A 416 -3.58 20.90 15.95
N GLU A 417 -3.20 19.69 15.62
CA GLU A 417 -2.93 18.61 16.57
C GLU A 417 -1.52 18.68 17.18
N LYS A 418 -0.68 19.60 16.72
CA LYS A 418 0.73 19.70 17.11
C LYS A 418 1.48 18.38 16.94
N LYS A 419 1.27 17.75 15.80
CA LYS A 419 1.88 16.47 15.41
C LYS A 419 2.84 16.71 14.24
N PRO A 420 4.10 17.12 14.52
CA PRO A 420 5.03 17.50 13.46
C PRO A 420 5.32 16.33 12.52
N ILE A 421 5.20 16.58 11.22
CA ILE A 421 5.61 15.72 10.13
C ILE A 421 6.48 16.51 9.15
N VAL A 422 7.34 15.83 8.41
CA VAL A 422 8.15 16.44 7.34
C VAL A 422 7.60 16.02 5.99
N VAL A 423 7.31 16.98 5.14
CA VAL A 423 6.86 16.74 3.76
C VAL A 423 7.97 17.14 2.79
N VAL A 424 8.43 16.19 2.01
CA VAL A 424 9.39 16.38 0.93
C VAL A 424 8.62 16.41 -0.38
N ILE A 425 8.61 17.54 -1.05
CA ILE A 425 7.93 17.69 -2.33
C ILE A 425 8.91 17.42 -3.47
N ASP A 426 8.65 16.39 -4.24
CA ASP A 426 9.27 16.13 -5.56
C ASP A 426 8.63 17.09 -6.57
N ASN A 427 9.18 18.32 -6.63
CA ASN A 427 8.66 19.42 -7.43
C ASN A 427 9.31 19.41 -8.83
N ASN A 428 8.75 18.63 -9.72
CA ASN A 428 9.18 18.55 -11.12
C ASN A 428 8.41 19.52 -12.04
N GLY A 429 7.36 20.17 -11.54
CA GLY A 429 6.60 21.21 -12.23
C GLY A 429 5.36 20.70 -12.96
N GLY A 430 4.83 19.52 -12.60
CA GLY A 430 3.62 19.02 -13.25
C GLY A 430 3.21 17.60 -12.95
N LEU A 431 2.15 17.17 -13.63
CA LEU A 431 1.70 15.77 -13.64
C LEU A 431 2.57 14.93 -14.58
N ASP A 432 3.85 14.80 -14.23
CA ASP A 432 4.91 14.28 -15.07
C ASP A 432 4.65 12.84 -15.60
N CYS A 433 4.03 12.01 -14.78
CA CYS A 433 3.58 10.68 -15.21
C CYS A 433 2.60 10.75 -16.40
N ILE A 434 1.75 11.77 -16.46
CA ILE A 434 0.74 11.95 -17.50
C ILE A 434 1.34 12.66 -18.72
N SER A 435 2.14 13.72 -18.52
CA SER A 435 2.79 14.43 -19.64
C SER A 435 3.68 13.49 -20.45
N GLN A 436 4.48 12.66 -19.77
CA GLN A 436 5.36 11.70 -20.44
C GLN A 436 4.61 10.58 -21.17
N GLN A 437 3.43 10.18 -20.68
CA GLN A 437 2.55 9.29 -21.43
C GLN A 437 1.97 9.98 -22.67
N GLN A 438 1.54 11.25 -22.54
CA GLN A 438 1.03 12.02 -23.67
C GLN A 438 2.11 12.22 -24.75
N GLU A 439 3.33 12.55 -24.36
CA GLU A 439 4.46 12.70 -25.27
C GLU A 439 4.78 11.43 -26.07
N ARG A 440 4.60 10.25 -25.45
CA ARG A 440 4.79 8.95 -26.11
C ARG A 440 3.63 8.55 -27.02
N LEU A 441 2.40 8.91 -26.64
CA LEU A 441 1.19 8.55 -27.40
C LEU A 441 0.91 9.50 -28.56
N PHE A 442 1.42 10.72 -28.48
CA PHE A 442 1.21 11.74 -29.50
C PHE A 442 2.55 12.14 -30.12
N GLU A 443 2.76 13.40 -30.34
CA GLU A 443 4.05 13.92 -30.78
C GLU A 443 4.83 14.47 -29.58
N SER A 444 6.14 14.23 -29.55
CA SER A 444 7.01 14.72 -28.49
C SER A 444 6.83 16.23 -28.25
N GLY A 445 6.73 16.62 -26.99
CA GLY A 445 6.48 17.99 -26.55
C GLY A 445 5.02 18.44 -26.60
N LYS A 446 4.08 17.58 -27.04
CA LYS A 446 2.66 17.88 -27.01
C LYS A 446 2.00 17.19 -25.81
N HIS A 447 1.79 17.95 -24.74
CA HIS A 447 0.98 17.54 -23.60
C HIS A 447 0.00 18.65 -23.22
N PHE A 448 -1.08 18.27 -22.57
CA PHE A 448 -2.20 19.16 -22.28
C PHE A 448 -2.58 19.08 -20.81
N ALA A 449 -2.71 20.25 -20.18
CA ALA A 449 -3.19 20.42 -18.80
C ALA A 449 -2.38 19.65 -17.73
N THR A 450 -1.09 19.43 -17.97
CA THR A 450 -0.20 18.68 -17.06
C THR A 450 0.85 19.55 -16.39
N ASP A 451 1.17 20.71 -16.96
CA ASP A 451 2.22 21.59 -16.44
C ASP A 451 1.70 22.50 -15.33
N PHE A 452 2.51 22.69 -14.31
CA PHE A 452 2.27 23.65 -13.25
C PHE A 452 3.22 24.84 -13.37
N ARG A 453 2.75 25.99 -12.91
CA ARG A 453 3.64 27.12 -12.61
C ARG A 453 4.59 26.72 -11.48
N ASP A 454 5.67 27.49 -11.32
CA ASP A 454 6.57 27.31 -10.18
C ASP A 454 5.86 27.66 -8.86
N ILE A 455 5.58 26.63 -8.06
CA ILE A 455 4.85 26.76 -6.79
C ILE A 455 5.83 26.71 -5.63
N PRO A 456 5.87 27.74 -4.78
CA PRO A 456 6.73 27.75 -3.60
C PRO A 456 6.09 26.98 -2.44
N PHE A 457 6.02 25.66 -2.52
CA PHE A 457 5.37 24.82 -1.51
C PHE A 457 5.89 25.03 -0.09
N HIS A 458 7.20 25.28 0.08
CA HIS A 458 7.80 25.59 1.37
C HIS A 458 7.15 26.81 2.04
N SER A 459 6.81 27.86 1.27
CA SER A 459 6.18 29.06 1.80
C SER A 459 4.73 28.84 2.28
N ILE A 460 4.05 27.80 1.79
CA ILE A 460 2.74 27.40 2.33
C ILE A 460 2.88 26.98 3.79
N PHE A 461 3.91 26.20 4.11
CA PHE A 461 4.15 25.74 5.48
C PHE A 461 4.61 26.87 6.40
N GLU A 462 5.44 27.79 5.89
CA GLU A 462 5.82 29.01 6.61
C GLU A 462 4.59 29.85 6.95
N GLY A 463 3.63 29.99 6.01
CA GLY A 463 2.36 30.68 6.24
C GLY A 463 1.49 30.04 7.34
N PHE A 464 1.61 28.74 7.60
CA PHE A 464 0.99 28.06 8.74
C PHE A 464 1.86 28.13 10.02
N GLY A 465 3.02 28.79 10.01
CA GLY A 465 3.95 28.86 11.14
C GLY A 465 4.90 27.65 11.25
N GLY A 466 4.99 26.85 10.21
CA GLY A 466 5.88 25.71 10.08
C GLY A 466 7.31 26.08 9.69
N HIS A 467 8.04 25.07 9.22
CA HIS A 467 9.41 25.24 8.71
C HIS A 467 9.39 24.97 7.19
N GLY A 468 9.99 25.85 6.40
CA GLY A 468 10.03 25.74 4.95
C GLY A 468 11.45 25.84 4.42
N GLU A 469 11.84 24.96 3.49
CA GLU A 469 13.11 25.02 2.78
C GLU A 469 12.95 24.76 1.29
N LEU A 470 13.68 25.50 0.48
CA LEU A 470 13.81 25.27 -0.96
C LEU A 470 15.17 24.62 -1.24
N VAL A 471 15.16 23.44 -1.86
CA VAL A 471 16.36 22.71 -2.27
C VAL A 471 16.45 22.70 -3.79
N THR A 472 17.55 23.22 -4.33
CA THR A 472 17.81 23.27 -5.78
C THR A 472 19.02 22.45 -6.18
N LYS A 473 19.85 22.02 -5.22
CA LYS A 473 21.05 21.23 -5.42
C LYS A 473 21.04 20.02 -4.50
N ARG A 474 21.56 18.89 -4.99
CA ARG A 474 21.55 17.63 -4.24
C ARG A 474 22.30 17.74 -2.89
N GLU A 475 23.44 18.43 -2.89
CA GLU A 475 24.27 18.56 -1.68
C GLU A 475 23.55 19.25 -0.51
N ASP A 476 22.51 20.05 -0.81
CA ASP A 476 21.74 20.75 0.21
C ASP A 476 20.60 19.90 0.78
N LEU A 477 20.21 18.79 0.11
CA LEU A 477 19.04 18.00 0.49
C LEU A 477 19.20 17.32 1.86
N GLY A 478 20.29 16.61 2.10
CA GLY A 478 20.55 15.96 3.38
C GLY A 478 20.59 16.96 4.56
N PRO A 479 21.33 18.07 4.47
CA PRO A 479 21.29 19.14 5.47
C PRO A 479 19.90 19.73 5.71
N ALA A 480 19.12 20.01 4.64
CA ALA A 480 17.75 20.54 4.76
C ALA A 480 16.81 19.56 5.47
N LEU A 481 16.88 18.25 5.13
CA LEU A 481 16.11 17.22 5.80
C LEU A 481 16.42 17.14 7.31
N LYS A 482 17.69 17.23 7.69
CA LYS A 482 18.08 17.23 9.09
C LYS A 482 17.52 18.43 9.84
N ARG A 483 17.64 19.65 9.29
CA ARG A 483 17.06 20.86 9.89
C ARG A 483 15.53 20.77 10.00
N ALA A 484 14.86 20.25 8.97
CA ALA A 484 13.42 20.02 9.00
C ALA A 484 13.00 19.07 10.13
N LEU A 485 13.69 17.95 10.29
CA LEU A 485 13.46 16.96 11.37
C LEU A 485 13.74 17.56 12.76
N GLU A 486 14.82 18.31 12.90
CA GLU A 486 15.26 18.94 14.16
C GLU A 486 14.43 20.18 14.53
N SER A 487 13.70 20.76 13.60
CA SER A 487 12.88 21.98 13.83
C SER A 487 11.78 21.78 14.88
N GLY A 488 11.35 20.53 15.10
CA GLY A 488 10.21 20.19 15.96
C GLY A 488 8.86 20.72 15.42
N LYS A 489 8.84 21.23 14.19
CA LYS A 489 7.66 21.79 13.52
C LYS A 489 7.23 20.90 12.35
N THR A 490 5.98 21.02 11.95
CA THR A 490 5.55 20.54 10.64
C THR A 490 6.33 21.30 9.57
N ALA A 491 7.02 20.56 8.70
CA ALA A 491 8.02 21.12 7.79
C ALA A 491 7.79 20.72 6.33
N CYS A 492 8.23 21.58 5.41
CA CYS A 492 8.29 21.29 3.97
C CYS A 492 9.70 21.48 3.44
N VAL A 493 10.22 20.43 2.81
CA VAL A 493 11.43 20.50 1.97
C VAL A 493 10.98 20.43 0.51
N ASN A 494 10.92 21.58 -0.15
CA ASN A 494 10.53 21.72 -1.55
C ASN A 494 11.74 21.49 -2.45
N VAL A 495 11.80 20.35 -3.11
CA VAL A 495 12.97 19.91 -3.89
C VAL A 495 12.71 20.13 -5.37
N LYS A 496 13.55 20.91 -6.06
CA LYS A 496 13.50 21.04 -7.52
C LYS A 496 14.03 19.77 -8.19
N ALA A 497 13.10 18.93 -8.59
CA ALA A 497 13.38 17.63 -9.17
C ALA A 497 13.32 17.64 -10.70
N LYS A 498 13.97 16.65 -11.31
CA LYS A 498 13.89 16.35 -12.74
C LYS A 498 12.66 15.46 -12.97
N GLY A 499 11.87 15.77 -13.99
CA GLY A 499 10.85 14.84 -14.49
C GLY A 499 11.51 13.63 -15.14
N VAL A 500 11.39 12.46 -14.54
CA VAL A 500 11.95 11.20 -15.07
C VAL A 500 10.87 10.14 -15.07
N ILE A 501 10.61 9.56 -16.25
CA ILE A 501 9.64 8.48 -16.40
C ILE A 501 10.08 7.25 -15.60
N SER A 502 9.18 6.71 -14.80
CA SER A 502 9.45 5.47 -14.08
C SER A 502 9.37 4.25 -15.00
N PRO A 503 10.07 3.15 -14.68
CA PRO A 503 10.05 1.94 -15.52
C PRO A 503 8.65 1.39 -15.79
N ILE A 504 7.75 1.45 -14.81
CA ILE A 504 6.37 0.97 -14.97
C ILE A 504 5.58 1.86 -15.94
N VAL A 505 5.71 3.19 -15.83
CA VAL A 505 5.02 4.13 -16.72
C VAL A 505 5.53 3.98 -18.15
N ALA A 506 6.84 3.80 -18.31
CA ALA A 506 7.44 3.51 -19.61
C ALA A 506 6.87 2.23 -20.23
N ALA A 507 6.86 1.13 -19.48
CA ALA A 507 6.37 -0.17 -19.94
C ALA A 507 4.88 -0.18 -20.31
N VAL A 508 4.05 0.57 -19.57
CA VAL A 508 2.61 0.70 -19.87
C VAL A 508 2.38 1.53 -21.14
N SER A 509 3.16 2.60 -21.33
CA SER A 509 3.07 3.44 -22.53
C SER A 509 3.46 2.65 -23.78
N ASP A 510 4.56 1.88 -23.75
CA ASP A 510 5.02 1.06 -24.87
C ASP A 510 4.00 -0.05 -25.28
N LYS A 511 3.22 -0.55 -24.32
CA LYS A 511 2.12 -1.51 -24.60
C LYS A 511 0.94 -0.86 -25.31
N ARG A 512 0.60 0.38 -24.95
CA ARG A 512 -0.50 1.12 -25.58
C ARG A 512 -0.18 1.45 -27.04
N ASP A 513 1.06 1.81 -27.32
CA ASP A 513 1.50 2.07 -28.71
C ASP A 513 1.31 0.84 -29.61
N LYS A 514 1.58 -0.37 -29.09
CA LYS A 514 1.39 -1.62 -29.85
C LYS A 514 -0.08 -2.01 -30.03
N ALA A 515 -0.92 -1.77 -29.03
CA ALA A 515 -2.35 -2.08 -29.12
C ALA A 515 -3.16 -1.11 -29.98
N SER A 516 -2.63 0.09 -30.26
CA SER A 516 -3.27 1.07 -31.16
C SER A 516 -2.92 0.86 -32.64
N ILE A 517 -2.02 -0.08 -32.95
CA ILE A 517 -1.57 -0.43 -34.30
C ILE A 517 -2.22 -1.76 -34.80
N GLU A 518 -2.80 -2.56 -33.90
CA GLU A 518 -3.62 -3.73 -34.19
C GLU A 518 -5.13 -3.39 -34.18
#